data_707d4698718908eeefb1b87bc069b827
#
_entry.id   707d4698718908eeefb1b87bc069b827
#
_cell.length_a   1.000
_cell.length_b   1.000
_cell.length_c   1.000
_cell.angle_alpha   90.00
_cell.angle_beta   90.00
_cell.angle_gamma   90.00
#
_symmetry.space_group_name_H-M   'P 1'
#
loop_
_entity.id
_entity.type
_entity.pdbx_description
1 polymer ?
#
loop_
_entity_poly.entity_id
_entity_poly.type
_entity_poly.pdbx_seq_one_letter_code
_entity_poly.pdbx_strand_id
1 'polypeptide(L)'
;EHPLPDDTLVMMELGGARHHYQSPLTRTLHLGTPPPEVAKLAHTIVAGVDAALEAARPGATCEEVEAVWQKVLNRNGYRKESRVGYSIGVNYPPDWGERTASLRPGDTTVLQSGMCFHFQSGVWLEAIGAAVSEPFIVTDSGGERLCDVPRELIVID
;
A
#
# COMPACT_ATOMS: atom_id res chain seq x y z
N GLU A 1 27.87 13.07 -0.60
CA GLU A 1 27.20 11.81 -0.24
C GLU A 1 27.49 11.53 1.23
N HIS A 2 26.46 11.22 2.00
CA HIS A 2 26.58 10.84 3.40
C HIS A 2 26.00 9.45 3.58
N PRO A 3 26.63 8.56 4.38
CA PRO A 3 26.05 7.27 4.71
C PRO A 3 24.73 7.47 5.49
N LEU A 4 23.84 6.51 5.37
CA LEU A 4 22.66 6.47 6.23
C LEU A 4 23.10 6.19 7.66
N PRO A 5 22.43 6.80 8.66
CA PRO A 5 22.70 6.47 10.07
C PRO A 5 22.36 4.99 10.35
N ASP A 6 23.05 4.40 11.34
CA ASP A 6 22.63 3.13 11.93
C ASP A 6 21.29 3.29 12.64
N ASP A 7 20.58 2.19 12.86
CA ASP A 7 19.26 2.15 13.53
C ASP A 7 18.23 3.12 12.93
N THR A 8 18.13 3.17 11.61
CA THR A 8 17.23 4.10 10.92
C THR A 8 16.21 3.41 10.02
N LEU A 9 15.04 4.03 9.91
CA LEU A 9 14.02 3.66 8.94
C LEU A 9 14.31 4.29 7.57
N VAL A 10 14.23 3.47 6.53
CA VAL A 10 14.33 3.91 5.14
C VAL A 10 13.08 3.48 4.40
N MET A 11 12.38 4.43 3.82
CA MET A 11 11.29 4.14 2.89
C MET A 11 11.82 4.19 1.47
N MET A 12 11.61 3.11 0.73
CA MET A 12 11.90 3.03 -0.70
C MET A 12 10.59 3.01 -1.47
N GLU A 13 10.42 3.95 -2.38
CA GLU A 13 9.30 3.98 -3.31
C GLU A 13 9.85 3.94 -4.74
N LEU A 14 9.42 2.94 -5.50
CA LEU A 14 9.89 2.64 -6.83
C LEU A 14 8.72 2.69 -7.81
N GLY A 15 8.93 3.24 -9.01
CA GLY A 15 7.94 3.26 -10.08
C GLY A 15 8.48 2.53 -11.31
N GLY A 16 7.97 1.34 -11.60
CA GLY A 16 8.23 0.67 -12.87
C GLY A 16 7.32 1.20 -13.97
N ALA A 17 7.86 1.44 -15.17
CA ALA A 17 7.07 1.85 -16.32
C ALA A 17 7.45 1.04 -17.56
N ARG A 18 6.44 0.48 -18.26
CA ARG A 18 6.63 -0.18 -19.56
C ARG A 18 5.47 0.14 -20.48
N HIS A 19 5.77 0.69 -21.65
CA HIS A 19 4.74 1.15 -22.61
C HIS A 19 3.71 2.08 -21.98
N HIS A 20 4.17 2.96 -21.09
CA HIS A 20 3.35 3.86 -20.26
C HIS A 20 2.44 3.21 -19.20
N TYR A 21 2.42 1.88 -19.08
CA TYR A 21 1.83 1.23 -17.92
C TYR A 21 2.72 1.41 -16.70
N GLN A 22 2.12 1.86 -15.61
CA GLN A 22 2.81 2.21 -14.37
C GLN A 22 2.56 1.15 -13.29
N SER A 23 3.60 0.80 -12.54
CA SER A 23 3.51 -0.13 -11.41
C SER A 23 4.39 0.35 -10.26
N PRO A 24 3.85 1.18 -9.36
CA PRO A 24 4.57 1.66 -8.19
C PRO A 24 4.60 0.63 -7.08
N LEU A 25 5.68 0.64 -6.29
CA LEU A 25 5.89 -0.24 -5.14
C LEU A 25 6.62 0.50 -4.02
N THR A 26 6.13 0.37 -2.79
CA THR A 26 6.78 0.91 -1.60
C THR A 26 7.10 -0.21 -0.61
N ARG A 27 8.30 -0.14 -0.04
CA ARG A 27 8.73 -0.96 1.09
C ARG A 27 9.44 -0.11 2.13
N THR A 28 9.24 -0.46 3.39
CA THR A 28 10.02 0.10 4.50
C THR A 28 11.12 -0.88 4.90
N LEU A 29 12.32 -0.35 5.04
CA LEU A 29 13.49 -1.07 5.54
C LEU A 29 13.87 -0.49 6.89
N HIS A 30 14.48 -1.30 7.75
CA HIS A 30 15.16 -0.85 8.96
C HIS A 30 16.61 -1.32 8.93
N LEU A 31 17.54 -0.38 9.12
CA LEU A 31 18.94 -0.70 9.31
C LEU A 31 19.15 -1.00 10.80
N GLY A 32 19.70 -2.18 11.12
CA GLY A 32 19.82 -2.64 12.49
C GLY A 32 18.51 -3.23 13.05
N THR A 33 18.42 -3.35 14.37
CA THR A 33 17.27 -3.98 15.05
C THR A 33 16.07 -3.03 15.18
N PRO A 34 14.93 -3.29 14.53
CA PRO A 34 13.79 -2.39 14.60
C PRO A 34 13.18 -2.32 16.00
N PRO A 35 12.82 -1.12 16.49
CA PRO A 35 12.04 -0.96 17.70
C PRO A 35 10.72 -1.76 17.62
N PRO A 36 10.23 -2.34 18.73
CA PRO A 36 9.01 -3.16 18.74
C PRO A 36 7.77 -2.45 18.16
N GLU A 37 7.65 -1.14 18.38
CA GLU A 37 6.56 -0.31 17.84
C GLU A 37 6.62 -0.16 16.33
N VAL A 38 7.80 -0.09 15.73
CA VAL A 38 8.01 -0.06 14.27
C VAL A 38 7.60 -1.39 13.67
N ALA A 39 8.09 -2.50 14.25
CA ALA A 39 7.73 -3.84 13.81
C ALA A 39 6.22 -4.10 13.91
N LYS A 40 5.59 -3.68 15.03
CA LYS A 40 4.13 -3.78 15.22
C LYS A 40 3.37 -2.96 14.18
N LEU A 41 3.79 -1.73 13.90
CA LEU A 41 3.15 -0.87 12.90
C LEU A 41 3.22 -1.50 11.51
N ALA A 42 4.41 -1.93 11.08
CA ALA A 42 4.61 -2.58 9.78
C ALA A 42 3.76 -3.86 9.65
N HIS A 43 3.76 -4.71 10.67
CA HIS A 43 2.94 -5.93 10.70
C HIS A 43 1.43 -5.60 10.59
N THR A 44 0.96 -4.57 11.29
CA THR A 44 -0.44 -4.13 11.21
C THR A 44 -0.81 -3.64 9.81
N ILE A 45 0.09 -2.88 9.17
CA ILE A 45 -0.09 -2.40 7.81
C ILE A 45 -0.21 -3.58 6.84
N VAL A 46 0.68 -4.57 6.92
CA VAL A 46 0.66 -5.77 6.07
C VAL A 46 -0.65 -6.55 6.25
N ALA A 47 -1.06 -6.82 7.49
CA ALA A 47 -2.32 -7.50 7.78
C ALA A 47 -3.53 -6.75 7.21
N GLY A 48 -3.50 -5.42 7.24
CA GLY A 48 -4.52 -4.59 6.61
C GLY A 48 -4.54 -4.71 5.08
N VAL A 49 -3.36 -4.72 4.44
CA VAL A 49 -3.24 -4.92 2.99
C VAL A 49 -3.79 -6.27 2.58
N ASP A 50 -3.45 -7.34 3.31
CA ASP A 50 -3.96 -8.69 3.03
C ASP A 50 -5.48 -8.74 3.08
N ALA A 51 -6.09 -8.20 4.14
CA ALA A 51 -7.54 -8.14 4.28
C ALA A 51 -8.22 -7.31 3.18
N ALA A 52 -7.62 -6.19 2.79
CA ALA A 52 -8.14 -5.33 1.73
C ALA A 52 -8.05 -6.00 0.35
N LEU A 53 -6.97 -6.72 0.05
CA LEU A 53 -6.84 -7.48 -1.19
C LEU A 53 -7.89 -8.59 -1.28
N GLU A 54 -8.18 -9.31 -0.19
CA GLU A 54 -9.27 -10.29 -0.15
C GLU A 54 -10.64 -9.68 -0.44
N ALA A 55 -10.87 -8.42 -0.01
CA ALA A 55 -12.11 -7.69 -0.22
C ALA A 55 -12.22 -7.06 -1.63
N ALA A 56 -11.11 -6.87 -2.34
CA ALA A 56 -11.06 -6.20 -3.64
C ALA A 56 -11.56 -7.12 -4.76
N ARG A 57 -12.88 -7.36 -4.81
CA ARG A 57 -13.56 -8.24 -5.78
C ARG A 57 -14.52 -7.44 -6.66
N PRO A 58 -14.88 -7.94 -7.84
CA PRO A 58 -15.93 -7.33 -8.65
C PRO A 58 -17.22 -7.16 -7.85
N GLY A 59 -17.82 -5.97 -7.94
CA GLY A 59 -19.02 -5.61 -7.20
C GLY A 59 -18.78 -4.89 -5.87
N ALA A 60 -17.59 -5.02 -5.24
CA ALA A 60 -17.22 -4.18 -4.11
C ALA A 60 -16.96 -2.74 -4.56
N THR A 61 -17.17 -1.76 -3.69
CA THR A 61 -16.81 -0.37 -3.95
C THR A 61 -15.41 -0.02 -3.43
N CYS A 62 -14.82 1.05 -3.97
CA CYS A 62 -13.53 1.56 -3.50
C CYS A 62 -13.53 1.90 -2.01
N GLU A 63 -14.62 2.51 -1.49
CA GLU A 63 -14.77 2.83 -0.07
C GLU A 63 -14.90 1.58 0.82
N GLU A 64 -15.54 0.51 0.33
CA GLU A 64 -15.64 -0.76 1.08
C GLU A 64 -14.28 -1.42 1.25
N VAL A 65 -13.44 -1.43 0.22
CA VAL A 65 -12.06 -1.95 0.30
C VAL A 65 -11.22 -1.13 1.28
N GLU A 66 -11.32 0.20 1.22
CA GLU A 66 -10.66 1.09 2.19
C GLU A 66 -11.11 0.80 3.62
N ALA A 67 -12.43 0.67 3.84
CA ALA A 67 -13.00 0.44 5.16
C ALA A 67 -12.52 -0.88 5.79
N VAL A 68 -12.31 -1.93 5.00
CA VAL A 68 -11.72 -3.20 5.48
C VAL A 68 -10.32 -2.97 6.04
N TRP A 69 -9.46 -2.28 5.30
CA TRP A 69 -8.10 -1.94 5.75
C TRP A 69 -8.13 -1.06 7.01
N GLN A 70 -8.92 0.01 7.00
CA GLN A 70 -9.04 0.93 8.13
C GLN A 70 -9.53 0.22 9.41
N LYS A 71 -10.40 -0.79 9.27
CA LYS A 71 -10.86 -1.61 10.40
C LYS A 71 -9.73 -2.40 11.05
N VAL A 72 -8.79 -2.93 10.28
CA VAL A 72 -7.61 -3.62 10.82
C VAL A 72 -6.73 -2.62 11.59
N LEU A 73 -6.48 -1.44 11.02
CA LEU A 73 -5.70 -0.40 11.66
C LEU A 73 -6.32 0.05 12.98
N ASN A 74 -7.61 0.38 12.96
CA ASN A 74 -8.33 0.87 14.14
C ASN A 74 -8.28 -0.13 15.32
N ARG A 75 -8.38 -1.43 15.05
CA ARG A 75 -8.25 -2.48 16.07
C ARG A 75 -6.88 -2.50 16.74
N ASN A 76 -5.85 -2.01 16.06
CA ASN A 76 -4.48 -1.93 16.56
C ASN A 76 -4.09 -0.52 17.07
N GLY A 77 -5.05 0.41 17.13
CA GLY A 77 -4.85 1.76 17.64
C GLY A 77 -4.26 2.74 16.61
N TYR A 78 -4.27 2.39 15.33
CA TYR A 78 -3.79 3.24 14.25
C TYR A 78 -4.93 3.77 13.38
N ARG A 79 -4.69 4.86 12.69
CA ARG A 79 -5.64 5.45 11.74
C ARG A 79 -4.90 6.15 10.60
N LYS A 80 -5.48 6.12 9.41
CA LYS A 80 -5.06 6.91 8.27
C LYS A 80 -6.26 7.72 7.77
N GLU A 81 -6.05 9.02 7.53
CA GLU A 81 -7.13 9.91 7.08
C GLU A 81 -7.12 10.13 5.56
N SER A 82 -5.97 9.93 4.91
CA SER A 82 -5.85 10.03 3.46
C SER A 82 -6.25 8.72 2.76
N ARG A 83 -6.49 8.78 1.46
CA ARG A 83 -6.73 7.59 0.64
C ARG A 83 -5.67 6.51 0.87
N VAL A 84 -6.06 5.26 0.73
CA VAL A 84 -5.16 4.09 0.88
C VAL A 84 -4.75 3.47 -0.45
N GLY A 85 -5.23 4.00 -1.55
CA GLY A 85 -4.87 3.54 -2.88
C GLY A 85 -5.55 4.34 -3.98
N TYR A 86 -5.20 4.03 -5.19
CA TYR A 86 -5.72 4.66 -6.40
C TYR A 86 -5.51 3.77 -7.63
N SER A 87 -6.32 4.00 -8.66
CA SER A 87 -6.20 3.30 -9.94
C SER A 87 -4.87 3.61 -10.62
N ILE A 88 -4.27 2.56 -11.19
CA ILE A 88 -3.05 2.64 -12.01
C ILE A 88 -3.30 2.01 -13.37
N GLY A 89 -2.51 2.42 -14.35
CA GLY A 89 -2.61 1.94 -15.71
C GLY A 89 -1.70 2.75 -16.62
N VAL A 90 -2.22 3.22 -17.75
CA VAL A 90 -1.46 4.08 -18.66
C VAL A 90 -1.39 5.49 -18.12
N ASN A 91 -0.18 5.98 -17.90
CA ASN A 91 0.07 7.35 -17.50
C ASN A 91 1.44 7.85 -17.98
N TYR A 92 1.69 9.16 -17.81
CA TYR A 92 2.91 9.84 -18.22
C TYR A 92 3.59 10.48 -17.01
N PRO A 93 4.93 10.45 -16.94
CA PRO A 93 5.66 11.15 -15.90
C PRO A 93 5.27 12.64 -15.80
N PRO A 94 5.25 13.20 -14.58
CA PRO A 94 5.75 12.65 -13.31
C PRO A 94 4.71 11.87 -12.49
N ASP A 95 3.54 11.58 -13.03
CA ASP A 95 2.48 10.85 -12.32
C ASP A 95 2.39 9.41 -12.79
N TRP A 96 1.94 8.51 -11.91
CA TRP A 96 1.67 7.11 -12.22
C TRP A 96 0.22 6.67 -11.90
N GLY A 97 -0.59 7.54 -11.32
CA GLY A 97 -2.01 7.29 -11.04
C GLY A 97 -2.90 7.77 -12.17
N GLU A 98 -3.89 6.97 -12.57
CA GLU A 98 -4.86 7.34 -13.62
C GLU A 98 -5.86 8.42 -13.17
N ARG A 99 -6.03 8.65 -11.86
CA ARG A 99 -6.99 9.60 -11.27
C ARG A 99 -8.46 9.32 -11.58
N THR A 100 -8.79 8.06 -11.90
CA THR A 100 -10.15 7.61 -12.22
C THR A 100 -10.91 7.10 -11.01
N ALA A 101 -10.22 6.44 -10.06
CA ALA A 101 -10.79 5.91 -8.84
C ALA A 101 -9.79 5.97 -7.68
N SER A 102 -10.28 6.02 -6.45
CA SER A 102 -9.44 6.06 -5.25
C SER A 102 -10.04 5.20 -4.13
N LEU A 103 -9.20 4.38 -3.50
CA LEU A 103 -9.59 3.63 -2.31
C LEU A 103 -9.62 4.59 -1.11
N ARG A 104 -10.80 5.18 -0.86
CA ARG A 104 -11.03 6.18 0.18
C ARG A 104 -12.52 6.26 0.55
N PRO A 105 -12.86 6.81 1.73
CA PRO A 105 -14.25 7.09 2.07
C PRO A 105 -14.94 7.96 1.01
N GLY A 106 -16.18 7.61 0.67
CA GLY A 106 -17.03 8.34 -0.28
C GLY A 106 -16.74 8.05 -1.76
N ASP A 107 -15.77 7.21 -2.11
CA ASP A 107 -15.58 6.76 -3.49
C ASP A 107 -16.39 5.48 -3.74
N THR A 108 -17.54 5.63 -4.35
CA THR A 108 -18.51 4.55 -4.64
C THR A 108 -18.24 3.85 -5.98
N THR A 109 -17.08 4.08 -6.60
CA THR A 109 -16.67 3.38 -7.82
C THR A 109 -16.70 1.88 -7.57
N VAL A 110 -17.51 1.17 -8.37
CA VAL A 110 -17.64 -0.29 -8.29
C VAL A 110 -16.47 -0.95 -8.99
N LEU A 111 -15.78 -1.83 -8.29
CA LEU A 111 -14.67 -2.61 -8.85
C LEU A 111 -15.16 -3.59 -9.90
N GLN A 112 -14.39 -3.72 -10.96
CA GLN A 112 -14.61 -4.67 -12.05
C GLN A 112 -13.34 -5.50 -12.26
N SER A 113 -13.51 -6.75 -12.70
CA SER A 113 -12.38 -7.62 -13.05
C SER A 113 -11.47 -6.93 -14.08
N GLY A 114 -10.16 -7.00 -13.86
CA GLY A 114 -9.15 -6.36 -14.71
C GLY A 114 -8.78 -4.92 -14.31
N MET A 115 -9.50 -4.27 -13.40
CA MET A 115 -9.05 -2.98 -12.86
C MET A 115 -7.78 -3.15 -12.06
N CYS A 116 -6.82 -2.23 -12.25
CA CYS A 116 -5.55 -2.23 -11.53
C CYS A 116 -5.47 -1.05 -10.56
N PHE A 117 -4.93 -1.32 -9.38
CA PHE A 117 -4.74 -0.33 -8.32
C PHE A 117 -3.35 -0.43 -7.71
N HIS A 118 -2.86 0.70 -7.21
CA HIS A 118 -1.76 0.75 -6.26
C HIS A 118 -2.36 0.95 -4.86
N PHE A 119 -2.26 -0.07 -4.02
CA PHE A 119 -2.62 0.03 -2.61
C PHE A 119 -1.45 0.65 -1.85
N GLN A 120 -1.57 1.92 -1.45
CA GLN A 120 -0.52 2.66 -0.75
C GLN A 120 -0.87 2.86 0.73
N SER A 121 -0.46 1.94 1.54
CA SER A 121 -0.84 1.80 2.95
C SER A 121 0.14 2.45 3.92
N GLY A 122 0.71 3.61 3.62
CA GLY A 122 1.59 4.32 4.55
C GLY A 122 0.84 4.90 5.75
N VAL A 123 1.39 4.71 6.96
CA VAL A 123 0.95 5.31 8.22
C VAL A 123 2.10 6.08 8.83
N TRP A 124 1.87 7.35 9.14
CA TRP A 124 2.85 8.28 9.67
C TRP A 124 2.38 8.77 11.03
N LEU A 125 3.18 8.53 12.05
CA LEU A 125 3.00 9.00 13.41
C LEU A 125 4.08 10.04 13.73
N GLU A 126 3.98 10.70 14.90
CA GLU A 126 4.92 11.77 15.27
C GLU A 126 6.39 11.31 15.25
N ALA A 127 6.68 10.11 15.76
CA ALA A 127 8.04 9.60 15.90
C ALA A 127 8.40 8.46 14.94
N ILE A 128 7.42 7.78 14.38
CA ILE A 128 7.64 6.61 13.52
C ILE A 128 6.70 6.62 12.32
N GLY A 129 7.08 5.92 11.27
CA GLY A 129 6.22 5.68 10.11
C GLY A 129 6.60 4.40 9.41
N ALA A 130 5.67 3.83 8.69
CA ALA A 130 5.94 2.70 7.82
C ALA A 130 4.99 2.71 6.62
N ALA A 131 5.45 2.18 5.50
CA ALA A 131 4.65 1.99 4.30
C ALA A 131 5.02 0.65 3.64
N VAL A 132 4.00 -0.13 3.32
CA VAL A 132 4.10 -1.35 2.52
C VAL A 132 3.01 -1.28 1.49
N SER A 133 3.35 -1.04 0.24
CA SER A 133 2.36 -0.92 -0.82
C SER A 133 2.30 -2.15 -1.71
N GLU A 134 1.19 -2.30 -2.44
CA GLU A 134 1.01 -3.41 -3.36
C GLU A 134 0.28 -2.95 -4.63
N PRO A 135 0.89 -3.05 -5.81
CA PRO A 135 0.16 -2.99 -7.06
C PRO A 135 -0.61 -4.30 -7.25
N PHE A 136 -1.91 -4.20 -7.55
CA PHE A 136 -2.76 -5.39 -7.71
C PHE A 136 -3.76 -5.22 -8.84
N ILE A 137 -4.23 -6.34 -9.37
CA ILE A 137 -5.34 -6.45 -10.32
C ILE A 137 -6.54 -7.08 -9.62
N VAL A 138 -7.72 -6.55 -9.88
CA VAL A 138 -8.99 -7.10 -9.38
C VAL A 138 -9.32 -8.37 -10.16
N THR A 139 -9.51 -9.48 -9.44
CA THR A 139 -9.95 -10.77 -9.98
C THR A 139 -11.19 -11.26 -9.23
N ASP A 140 -11.83 -12.30 -9.75
CA ASP A 140 -13.01 -12.90 -9.09
C ASP A 140 -12.71 -13.48 -7.70
N SER A 141 -11.43 -13.82 -7.44
CA SER A 141 -10.97 -14.35 -6.14
C SER A 141 -10.46 -13.27 -5.17
N GLY A 142 -10.38 -12.02 -5.59
CA GLY A 142 -9.82 -10.89 -4.82
C GLY A 142 -8.78 -10.12 -5.60
N GLY A 143 -8.08 -9.23 -4.94
CA GLY A 143 -6.94 -8.51 -5.51
C GLY A 143 -5.72 -9.41 -5.65
N GLU A 144 -5.33 -9.72 -6.87
CA GLU A 144 -4.11 -10.45 -7.18
C GLU A 144 -2.95 -9.48 -7.32
N ARG A 145 -1.88 -9.69 -6.55
CA ARG A 145 -0.70 -8.83 -6.57
C ARG A 145 0.10 -8.96 -7.87
N LEU A 146 0.65 -7.84 -8.31
CA LEU A 146 1.42 -7.74 -9.56
C LEU A 146 2.94 -7.82 -9.34
N CYS A 147 3.40 -8.05 -8.12
CA CYS A 147 4.83 -8.25 -7.84
C CYS A 147 5.06 -9.32 -6.77
N ASP A 148 6.25 -9.94 -6.79
CA ASP A 148 6.63 -11.02 -5.87
C ASP A 148 7.53 -10.56 -4.71
N VAL A 149 7.73 -9.25 -4.54
CA VAL A 149 8.51 -8.71 -3.42
C VAL A 149 7.76 -8.97 -2.10
N PRO A 150 8.42 -9.55 -1.08
CA PRO A 150 7.77 -9.82 0.21
C PRO A 150 7.10 -8.58 0.81
N ARG A 151 5.93 -8.79 1.42
CA ARG A 151 5.18 -7.75 2.15
C ARG A 151 5.55 -7.80 3.62
N GLU A 152 6.66 -7.22 3.98
CA GLU A 152 7.16 -7.19 5.35
C GLU A 152 8.04 -5.96 5.59
N LEU A 153 8.36 -5.68 6.84
CA LEU A 153 9.46 -4.81 7.20
C LEU A 153 10.76 -5.53 6.86
N ILE A 154 11.54 -4.98 5.96
CA ILE A 154 12.85 -5.54 5.58
C ILE A 154 13.87 -5.09 6.60
N VAL A 155 14.52 -6.03 7.28
CA VAL A 155 15.60 -5.74 8.24
C VAL A 155 16.93 -6.01 7.58
N ILE A 156 17.87 -5.06 7.71
CA ILE A 156 19.23 -5.13 7.20
C ILE A 156 20.18 -4.98 8.39
N ASP A 157 20.93 -6.04 8.68
CA ASP A 157 21.95 -6.08 9.74
C ASP A 157 23.27 -5.42 9.31
#